data_bc4cceb2c6cf453ae10295eabca41e91
#
_entry.id   bc4cceb2c6cf453ae10295eabca41e91
#
_cell.length_a   1.000
_cell.length_b   1.000
_cell.length_c   1.000
_cell.angle_alpha   90.00
_cell.angle_beta   90.00
_cell.angle_gamma   90.00
#
_symmetry.space_group_name_H-M   'P 1'
#
loop_
_entity.id
_entity.type
_entity.pdbx_description
1 polymer ?
#
loop_
_entity_poly.entity_id
_entity_poly.type
_entity_poly.pdbx_seq_one_letter_code
_entity_poly.pdbx_strand_id
1 'polypeptide(L)'
;MNELWRKSAGELANLIANKTVSSVEVIAAHLARIDEVNPKINAVVRVLADDAHKAAVIADQMVARGETLGPLHGVPFTVKENIDMAGLPTTWGVAALAQAVVPMDAPVVERMRAAGGIAIARTNLPDMGLRVHTDSSLHGLTRNPWNLGRTVGGSSGGEAAALAVGMSPLGLGNDIGGSLRNPANACGIASIKPSMGRVADADFVPGQDRLLAVQLMQAQGPMARCIKDVRLGLEILLGAHPRDPLSFDMPLIGKKMSRPIRVAVVATPPGGSCDANISAVVRRAADALSNAGYDVIETCPPRYEEAVAVWAQFLMGDFSSILPQLMPLMGADGAKFLNTVNAATPAFENAAALSHLLVTRDGIAREWSQFLAVHPLILSPTWTQLPFEHGFDVATPEGSAATMEMIRPVVPANLLGLPSACVPAGKDATTGLPIGVLLTGQRNREDLCLDAAEVVEAQHGLLTPIDPVG
;
A
#
# COMPACT_ATOMS: atom_id res chain seq x y z
N MET A 1 10.29 3.21 -29.90
CA MET A 1 10.35 4.07 -28.70
C MET A 1 11.04 3.27 -27.61
N ASN A 2 12.03 3.85 -26.93
CA ASN A 2 12.74 3.18 -25.86
C ASN A 2 11.75 2.78 -24.77
N GLU A 3 11.74 1.52 -24.32
CA GLU A 3 10.87 1.00 -23.26
C GLU A 3 11.26 1.57 -21.87
N LEU A 4 11.35 2.92 -21.77
CA LEU A 4 11.71 3.63 -20.53
C LEU A 4 10.75 3.30 -19.39
N TRP A 5 9.48 3.03 -19.71
CA TRP A 5 8.48 2.61 -18.75
C TRP A 5 8.78 1.25 -18.06
N ARG A 6 9.72 0.45 -18.60
CA ARG A 6 10.19 -0.77 -17.92
C ARG A 6 11.24 -0.52 -16.84
N LYS A 7 11.85 0.66 -16.84
CA LYS A 7 12.92 1.02 -15.90
C LYS A 7 12.38 1.27 -14.51
N SER A 8 13.20 1.02 -13.48
CA SER A 8 12.92 1.39 -12.10
C SER A 8 13.05 2.90 -11.88
N ALA A 9 12.50 3.43 -10.79
CA ALA A 9 12.61 4.85 -10.46
C ALA A 9 14.07 5.29 -10.30
N GLY A 10 14.87 4.47 -9.58
CA GLY A 10 16.29 4.74 -9.40
C GLY A 10 17.10 4.68 -10.71
N GLU A 11 16.77 3.73 -11.62
CA GLU A 11 17.41 3.68 -12.96
C GLU A 11 17.09 4.94 -13.77
N LEU A 12 15.82 5.39 -13.78
CA LEU A 12 15.41 6.59 -14.53
C LEU A 12 16.09 7.83 -13.97
N ALA A 13 16.14 8.01 -12.65
CA ALA A 13 16.84 9.14 -12.04
C ALA A 13 18.32 9.18 -12.44
N ASN A 14 18.99 8.03 -12.46
CA ASN A 14 20.39 7.93 -12.90
C ASN A 14 20.57 8.25 -14.37
N LEU A 15 19.69 7.77 -15.27
CA LEU A 15 19.75 8.04 -16.70
C LEU A 15 19.56 9.53 -17.00
N ILE A 16 18.65 10.21 -16.29
CA ILE A 16 18.41 11.65 -16.41
C ILE A 16 19.62 12.43 -15.90
N ALA A 17 20.11 12.12 -14.69
CA ALA A 17 21.26 12.81 -14.10
C ALA A 17 22.53 12.70 -14.97
N ASN A 18 22.72 11.55 -15.62
CA ASN A 18 23.84 11.30 -16.54
C ASN A 18 23.59 11.83 -17.97
N LYS A 19 22.47 12.53 -18.24
CA LYS A 19 22.08 13.07 -19.54
C LYS A 19 21.95 12.00 -20.64
N THR A 20 21.68 10.75 -20.27
CA THR A 20 21.46 9.64 -21.22
C THR A 20 20.06 9.72 -21.83
N VAL A 21 19.10 10.18 -21.05
CA VAL A 21 17.72 10.49 -21.46
C VAL A 21 17.30 11.81 -20.82
N SER A 22 16.33 12.48 -21.41
CA SER A 22 15.70 13.67 -20.82
C SER A 22 14.50 13.29 -19.96
N SER A 23 14.13 14.17 -19.01
CA SER A 23 12.88 14.03 -18.25
C SER A 23 11.67 14.08 -19.18
N VAL A 24 11.71 14.89 -20.24
CA VAL A 24 10.66 14.96 -21.27
C VAL A 24 10.45 13.61 -21.95
N GLU A 25 11.51 12.91 -22.34
CA GLU A 25 11.43 11.56 -22.95
C GLU A 25 10.85 10.53 -21.97
N VAL A 26 11.26 10.58 -20.70
CA VAL A 26 10.76 9.69 -19.65
C VAL A 26 9.27 9.92 -19.42
N ILE A 27 8.84 11.17 -19.23
CA ILE A 27 7.42 11.50 -19.03
C ILE A 27 6.58 11.10 -20.23
N ALA A 28 7.04 11.41 -21.47
CA ALA A 28 6.34 11.03 -22.70
C ALA A 28 6.16 9.51 -22.83
N ALA A 29 7.18 8.72 -22.47
CA ALA A 29 7.10 7.26 -22.52
C ALA A 29 6.03 6.69 -21.54
N HIS A 30 5.93 7.25 -20.33
CA HIS A 30 4.93 6.82 -19.34
C HIS A 30 3.52 7.29 -19.68
N LEU A 31 3.35 8.51 -20.21
CA LEU A 31 2.06 9.00 -20.69
C LEU A 31 1.55 8.13 -21.87
N ALA A 32 2.44 7.81 -22.83
CA ALA A 32 2.09 6.90 -23.91
C ALA A 32 1.69 5.50 -23.40
N ARG A 33 2.37 5.01 -22.35
CA ARG A 33 2.01 3.73 -21.73
C ARG A 33 0.63 3.79 -21.04
N ILE A 34 0.29 4.89 -20.39
CA ILE A 34 -1.06 5.12 -19.84
C ILE A 34 -2.10 5.05 -20.97
N ASP A 35 -1.91 5.78 -22.05
CA ASP A 35 -2.84 5.81 -23.19
C ASP A 35 -3.05 4.42 -23.81
N GLU A 36 -1.97 3.63 -23.91
CA GLU A 36 -2.00 2.28 -24.49
C GLU A 36 -2.77 1.28 -23.63
N VAL A 37 -2.57 1.30 -22.31
CA VAL A 37 -2.96 0.17 -21.42
C VAL A 37 -4.15 0.51 -20.55
N ASN A 38 -4.31 1.76 -20.13
CA ASN A 38 -5.35 2.16 -19.18
C ASN A 38 -6.79 1.84 -19.64
N PRO A 39 -7.14 1.93 -20.95
CA PRO A 39 -8.47 1.56 -21.42
C PRO A 39 -8.87 0.11 -21.11
N LYS A 40 -7.90 -0.80 -20.93
CA LYS A 40 -8.15 -2.21 -20.59
C LYS A 40 -8.37 -2.45 -19.11
N ILE A 41 -7.72 -1.66 -18.24
CA ILE A 41 -7.66 -1.94 -16.80
C ILE A 41 -8.26 -0.85 -15.91
N ASN A 42 -8.46 0.37 -16.40
CA ASN A 42 -9.02 1.51 -15.65
C ASN A 42 -8.31 1.76 -14.29
N ALA A 43 -6.99 1.84 -14.33
CA ALA A 43 -6.15 2.08 -13.15
C ALA A 43 -5.97 3.59 -12.88
N VAL A 44 -5.76 4.38 -13.93
CA VAL A 44 -5.59 5.83 -13.91
C VAL A 44 -6.94 6.49 -14.19
N VAL A 45 -7.34 7.42 -13.33
CA VAL A 45 -8.63 8.13 -13.42
C VAL A 45 -8.48 9.60 -13.81
N ARG A 46 -7.28 10.15 -13.69
CA ARG A 46 -6.94 11.50 -14.15
C ARG A 46 -5.49 11.55 -14.60
N VAL A 47 -5.25 11.96 -15.83
CA VAL A 47 -3.90 12.20 -16.38
C VAL A 47 -3.57 13.68 -16.22
N LEU A 48 -2.31 13.99 -15.86
CA LEU A 48 -1.79 15.33 -15.60
C LEU A 48 -0.76 15.73 -16.68
N ALA A 49 -1.05 15.40 -17.96
CA ALA A 49 -0.08 15.48 -19.05
C ALA A 49 0.57 16.85 -19.24
N ASP A 50 -0.24 17.93 -19.25
CA ASP A 50 0.27 19.29 -19.50
C ASP A 50 1.21 19.78 -18.39
N ASP A 51 0.83 19.54 -17.13
CA ASP A 51 1.63 19.95 -15.98
C ASP A 51 2.88 19.08 -15.84
N ALA A 52 2.76 17.78 -16.12
CA ALA A 52 3.89 16.86 -16.15
C ALA A 52 4.91 17.25 -17.24
N HIS A 53 4.44 17.61 -18.43
CA HIS A 53 5.31 18.07 -19.51
C HIS A 53 6.05 19.38 -19.14
N LYS A 54 5.34 20.38 -18.59
CA LYS A 54 5.96 21.63 -18.14
C LYS A 54 7.03 21.36 -17.07
N ALA A 55 6.72 20.51 -16.09
CA ALA A 55 7.66 20.12 -15.03
C ALA A 55 8.89 19.39 -15.59
N ALA A 56 8.71 18.52 -16.59
CA ALA A 56 9.80 17.79 -17.25
C ALA A 56 10.75 18.73 -18.00
N VAL A 57 10.21 19.74 -18.71
CA VAL A 57 11.03 20.78 -19.37
C VAL A 57 11.87 21.57 -18.36
N ILE A 58 11.28 21.93 -17.21
CA ILE A 58 12.02 22.62 -16.14
C ILE A 58 13.11 21.70 -15.57
N ALA A 59 12.82 20.42 -15.35
CA ALA A 59 13.78 19.43 -14.86
C ALA A 59 14.98 19.31 -15.81
N ASP A 60 14.75 19.23 -17.12
CA ASP A 60 15.82 19.16 -18.13
C ASP A 60 16.68 20.43 -18.15
N GLN A 61 16.07 21.61 -17.95
CA GLN A 61 16.80 22.86 -17.82
C GLN A 61 17.71 22.88 -16.59
N MET A 62 17.27 22.35 -15.45
CA MET A 62 18.11 22.23 -14.23
C MET A 62 19.31 21.32 -14.47
N VAL A 63 19.12 20.17 -15.16
CA VAL A 63 20.21 19.28 -15.57
C VAL A 63 21.21 20.01 -16.50
N ALA A 64 20.70 20.79 -17.47
CA ALA A 64 21.53 21.52 -18.41
C ALA A 64 22.40 22.58 -17.71
N ARG A 65 21.84 23.26 -16.67
CA ARG A 65 22.55 24.25 -15.85
C ARG A 65 23.49 23.66 -14.82
N GLY A 66 23.51 22.33 -14.63
CA GLY A 66 24.34 21.66 -13.62
C GLY A 66 23.89 21.92 -12.17
N GLU A 67 22.61 22.14 -11.95
CA GLU A 67 22.05 22.33 -10.63
C GLU A 67 22.11 21.06 -9.78
N THR A 68 22.02 21.20 -8.44
CA THR A 68 21.91 20.03 -7.54
C THR A 68 20.55 19.38 -7.74
N LEU A 69 20.56 18.09 -8.06
CA LEU A 69 19.37 17.31 -8.38
C LEU A 69 18.88 16.52 -7.16
N GLY A 70 17.56 16.45 -6.99
CA GLY A 70 16.94 15.58 -6.01
C GLY A 70 17.01 14.08 -6.42
N PRO A 71 16.78 13.15 -5.50
CA PRO A 71 16.91 11.70 -5.74
C PRO A 71 15.90 11.13 -6.74
N LEU A 72 14.79 11.84 -7.02
CA LEU A 72 13.79 11.49 -8.04
C LEU A 72 13.70 12.53 -9.16
N HIS A 73 14.75 13.30 -9.39
CA HIS A 73 14.72 14.39 -10.35
C HIS A 73 14.24 13.93 -11.74
N GLY A 74 13.12 14.50 -12.20
CA GLY A 74 12.52 14.20 -13.51
C GLY A 74 11.79 12.85 -13.61
N VAL A 75 11.72 12.07 -12.54
CA VAL A 75 11.08 10.74 -12.51
C VAL A 75 9.58 10.88 -12.28
N PRO A 76 8.71 10.18 -13.08
CA PRO A 76 7.28 10.20 -12.86
C PRO A 76 6.87 9.45 -11.60
N PHE A 77 5.79 9.91 -10.94
CA PHE A 77 5.07 9.16 -9.92
C PHE A 77 3.56 9.35 -10.04
N THR A 78 2.80 8.40 -9.50
CA THR A 78 1.34 8.44 -9.43
C THR A 78 0.85 8.61 -8.00
N VAL A 79 -0.39 9.09 -7.84
CA VAL A 79 -0.97 9.44 -6.55
C VAL A 79 -2.39 8.90 -6.45
N LYS A 80 -2.66 8.10 -5.43
CA LYS A 80 -4.00 7.60 -5.13
C LYS A 80 -5.00 8.75 -4.94
N GLU A 81 -6.21 8.58 -5.42
CA GLU A 81 -7.23 9.63 -5.53
C GLU A 81 -7.74 10.19 -4.18
N ASN A 82 -7.40 9.57 -3.06
CA ASN A 82 -7.71 10.10 -1.73
C ASN A 82 -6.53 10.81 -1.03
N ILE A 83 -5.42 11.02 -1.73
CA ILE A 83 -4.28 11.80 -1.22
C ILE A 83 -4.34 13.19 -1.85
N ASP A 84 -4.31 14.24 -1.04
CA ASP A 84 -4.51 15.62 -1.50
C ASP A 84 -3.40 16.09 -2.44
N MET A 85 -3.82 16.71 -3.54
CA MET A 85 -2.95 17.41 -4.49
C MET A 85 -3.51 18.82 -4.75
N ALA A 86 -2.73 19.84 -4.49
CA ALA A 86 -3.11 21.25 -4.62
C ALA A 86 -3.73 21.56 -6.01
N GLY A 87 -4.88 22.22 -6.00
CA GLY A 87 -5.58 22.60 -7.22
C GLY A 87 -6.39 21.49 -7.89
N LEU A 88 -6.39 20.27 -7.33
CA LEU A 88 -7.16 19.11 -7.84
C LEU A 88 -8.23 18.69 -6.83
N PRO A 89 -9.33 18.08 -7.30
CA PRO A 89 -10.29 17.47 -6.38
C PRO A 89 -9.73 16.20 -5.74
N THR A 90 -10.01 16.01 -4.45
CA THR A 90 -9.81 14.76 -3.72
C THR A 90 -11.15 14.07 -3.59
N THR A 91 -11.45 13.17 -4.53
CA THR A 91 -12.81 12.65 -4.73
C THR A 91 -13.19 11.48 -3.85
N TRP A 92 -12.21 10.80 -3.22
CA TRP A 92 -12.45 9.55 -2.48
C TRP A 92 -13.24 8.50 -3.28
N GLY A 93 -13.22 8.59 -4.62
CA GLY A 93 -13.93 7.69 -5.52
C GLY A 93 -15.44 7.91 -5.59
N VAL A 94 -15.99 8.98 -5.01
CA VAL A 94 -17.44 9.22 -4.95
C VAL A 94 -17.86 10.50 -5.70
N ALA A 95 -19.01 10.43 -6.37
CA ALA A 95 -19.52 11.53 -7.21
C ALA A 95 -19.76 12.82 -6.41
N ALA A 96 -20.17 12.72 -5.16
CA ALA A 96 -20.44 13.87 -4.30
C ALA A 96 -19.20 14.76 -4.08
N LEU A 97 -17.99 14.19 -4.17
CA LEU A 97 -16.72 14.89 -3.99
C LEU A 97 -16.00 15.17 -5.31
N ALA A 98 -16.60 14.94 -6.46
CA ALA A 98 -15.99 15.13 -7.79
C ALA A 98 -15.43 16.54 -8.04
N GLN A 99 -15.92 17.56 -7.30
CA GLN A 99 -15.49 18.95 -7.39
C GLN A 99 -14.84 19.46 -6.08
N ALA A 100 -14.46 18.57 -5.16
CA ALA A 100 -13.87 18.91 -3.87
C ALA A 100 -12.38 19.28 -4.04
N VAL A 101 -12.11 20.43 -4.68
CA VAL A 101 -10.75 20.91 -4.94
C VAL A 101 -10.08 21.31 -3.63
N VAL A 102 -8.86 20.81 -3.41
CA VAL A 102 -8.06 21.10 -2.22
C VAL A 102 -7.00 22.17 -2.50
N PRO A 103 -6.68 23.05 -1.52
CA PRO A 103 -5.76 24.17 -1.75
C PRO A 103 -4.29 23.81 -1.58
N MET A 104 -3.97 22.63 -1.02
CA MET A 104 -2.59 22.25 -0.70
C MET A 104 -2.32 20.77 -0.94
N ASP A 105 -1.06 20.45 -1.18
CA ASP A 105 -0.60 19.06 -1.28
C ASP A 105 -0.61 18.38 0.10
N ALA A 106 -0.86 17.08 0.14
CA ALA A 106 -0.54 16.24 1.30
C ALA A 106 0.99 16.21 1.53
N PRO A 107 1.48 16.03 2.78
CA PRO A 107 2.92 16.00 3.08
C PRO A 107 3.72 15.03 2.20
N VAL A 108 3.13 13.88 1.86
CA VAL A 108 3.77 12.88 0.99
C VAL A 108 3.95 13.38 -0.44
N VAL A 109 3.01 14.17 -0.98
CA VAL A 109 3.11 14.78 -2.31
C VAL A 109 4.12 15.92 -2.30
N GLU A 110 4.10 16.78 -1.27
CA GLU A 110 5.10 17.85 -1.09
C GLU A 110 6.52 17.28 -1.13
N ARG A 111 6.78 16.19 -0.40
CA ARG A 111 8.10 15.56 -0.34
C ARG A 111 8.54 14.91 -1.64
N MET A 112 7.63 14.22 -2.34
CA MET A 112 7.93 13.65 -3.65
C MET A 112 8.30 14.74 -4.67
N ARG A 113 7.56 15.85 -4.68
CA ARG A 113 7.88 17.02 -5.53
C ARG A 113 9.21 17.66 -5.14
N ALA A 114 9.45 17.85 -3.84
CA ALA A 114 10.72 18.38 -3.33
C ALA A 114 11.92 17.50 -3.68
N ALA A 115 11.73 16.19 -3.79
CA ALA A 115 12.73 15.23 -4.28
C ALA A 115 12.95 15.29 -5.81
N GLY A 116 12.22 16.15 -6.52
CA GLY A 116 12.30 16.32 -7.97
C GLY A 116 11.38 15.40 -8.77
N GLY A 117 10.51 14.63 -8.10
CA GLY A 117 9.52 13.77 -8.76
C GLY A 117 8.43 14.57 -9.48
N ILE A 118 7.92 14.02 -10.57
CA ILE A 118 6.87 14.64 -11.41
C ILE A 118 5.60 13.81 -11.31
N ALA A 119 4.54 14.38 -10.72
CA ALA A 119 3.23 13.74 -10.67
C ALA A 119 2.60 13.68 -12.07
N ILE A 120 2.27 12.49 -12.57
CA ILE A 120 1.74 12.29 -13.93
C ILE A 120 0.28 11.89 -13.98
N ALA A 121 -0.25 11.30 -12.89
CA ALA A 121 -1.64 10.84 -12.86
C ALA A 121 -2.17 10.61 -11.43
N ARG A 122 -3.52 10.57 -11.34
CA ARG A 122 -4.26 10.08 -10.17
C ARG A 122 -4.79 8.68 -10.45
N THR A 123 -4.80 7.82 -9.43
CA THR A 123 -5.16 6.41 -9.56
C THR A 123 -6.41 6.05 -8.77
N ASN A 124 -7.16 5.06 -9.26
CA ASN A 124 -8.44 4.64 -8.74
C ASN A 124 -8.35 4.00 -7.33
N LEU A 125 -9.46 4.14 -6.59
CA LEU A 125 -9.69 3.47 -5.30
C LEU A 125 -11.19 3.13 -5.21
N PRO A 126 -11.63 2.22 -4.33
CA PRO A 126 -13.05 2.04 -4.05
C PRO A 126 -13.63 3.22 -3.27
N ASP A 127 -14.94 3.37 -3.28
CA ASP A 127 -15.66 4.41 -2.56
C ASP A 127 -15.15 4.57 -1.13
N MET A 128 -14.76 5.79 -0.75
CA MET A 128 -14.21 6.18 0.54
C MET A 128 -12.98 5.37 0.99
N GLY A 129 -12.37 4.57 0.09
CA GLY A 129 -11.27 3.67 0.43
C GLY A 129 -11.64 2.49 1.34
N LEU A 130 -12.93 2.22 1.53
CA LEU A 130 -13.47 1.28 2.54
C LEU A 130 -13.84 -0.11 1.99
N ARG A 131 -13.10 -0.61 0.99
CA ARG A 131 -13.31 -1.93 0.40
C ARG A 131 -11.98 -2.55 -0.03
N VAL A 132 -11.88 -3.88 0.01
CA VAL A 132 -10.69 -4.64 -0.45
C VAL A 132 -10.69 -4.87 -1.96
N HIS A 133 -11.71 -4.42 -2.65
CA HIS A 133 -11.90 -4.48 -4.10
C HIS A 133 -12.01 -3.06 -4.68
N THR A 134 -11.23 -2.75 -5.72
CA THR A 134 -11.22 -1.40 -6.31
C THR A 134 -12.26 -1.28 -7.40
N ASP A 135 -13.43 -0.83 -6.99
CA ASP A 135 -14.57 -0.45 -7.82
C ASP A 135 -15.19 0.79 -7.20
N SER A 136 -15.22 1.87 -7.95
CA SER A 136 -15.62 3.20 -7.49
C SER A 136 -16.91 3.62 -8.19
N SER A 137 -17.83 4.22 -7.45
CA SER A 137 -19.08 4.75 -8.02
C SER A 137 -18.84 5.92 -8.99
N LEU A 138 -17.72 6.63 -8.85
CA LEU A 138 -17.34 7.73 -9.73
C LEU A 138 -16.56 7.26 -10.97
N HIS A 139 -15.62 6.34 -10.79
CA HIS A 139 -14.64 6.00 -11.84
C HIS A 139 -14.80 4.56 -12.35
N GLY A 140 -15.61 3.74 -11.71
CA GLY A 140 -15.84 2.34 -12.07
C GLY A 140 -14.73 1.39 -11.63
N LEU A 141 -14.80 0.18 -12.18
CA LEU A 141 -13.98 -0.98 -11.82
C LEU A 141 -12.56 -0.89 -12.38
N THR A 142 -11.56 -1.14 -11.52
CA THR A 142 -10.19 -1.43 -11.93
C THR A 142 -9.97 -2.93 -12.05
N ARG A 143 -9.40 -3.37 -13.20
CA ARG A 143 -9.19 -4.78 -13.53
C ARG A 143 -7.75 -5.22 -13.29
N ASN A 144 -7.57 -6.45 -12.83
CA ASN A 144 -6.25 -7.00 -12.52
C ASN A 144 -5.46 -7.29 -13.82
N PRO A 145 -4.26 -6.73 -13.99
CA PRO A 145 -3.44 -6.97 -15.19
C PRO A 145 -3.07 -8.44 -15.44
N TRP A 146 -3.03 -9.27 -14.40
CA TRP A 146 -2.73 -10.69 -14.50
C TRP A 146 -3.93 -11.51 -14.99
N ASN A 147 -5.14 -11.05 -14.69
CA ASN A 147 -6.39 -11.65 -15.13
C ASN A 147 -7.51 -10.61 -14.99
N LEU A 148 -8.04 -10.13 -16.12
CA LEU A 148 -9.04 -9.06 -16.15
C LEU A 148 -10.35 -9.40 -15.42
N GLY A 149 -10.61 -10.68 -15.11
CA GLY A 149 -11.76 -11.14 -14.32
C GLY A 149 -11.56 -11.14 -12.80
N ARG A 150 -10.36 -10.75 -12.32
CA ARG A 150 -9.99 -10.81 -10.90
C ARG A 150 -9.82 -9.42 -10.29
N THR A 151 -10.00 -9.36 -8.96
CA THR A 151 -9.74 -8.14 -8.19
C THR A 151 -8.28 -7.72 -8.25
N VAL A 152 -8.03 -6.41 -8.28
CA VAL A 152 -6.70 -5.81 -8.05
C VAL A 152 -6.37 -5.65 -6.58
N GLY A 153 -7.27 -6.09 -5.69
CA GLY A 153 -7.20 -5.71 -4.29
C GLY A 153 -7.70 -4.28 -4.06
N GLY A 154 -7.47 -3.80 -2.84
CA GLY A 154 -7.89 -2.46 -2.41
C GLY A 154 -7.33 -2.09 -1.03
N SER A 155 -7.39 -0.82 -0.73
CA SER A 155 -8.04 0.25 -1.50
C SER A 155 -7.12 0.98 -2.50
N SER A 156 -5.79 0.76 -2.53
CA SER A 156 -4.87 1.37 -3.52
C SER A 156 -4.74 0.49 -4.79
N GLY A 157 -5.85 -0.08 -5.29
CA GLY A 157 -5.81 -1.04 -6.40
C GLY A 157 -5.47 -0.42 -7.74
N GLY A 158 -5.96 0.80 -8.01
CA GLY A 158 -5.55 1.55 -9.20
C GLY A 158 -4.06 1.83 -9.23
N GLU A 159 -3.48 2.18 -8.06
CA GLU A 159 -2.04 2.39 -7.92
C GLU A 159 -1.25 1.12 -8.27
N ALA A 160 -1.61 0.00 -7.62
CA ALA A 160 -0.91 -1.27 -7.85
C ALA A 160 -1.02 -1.74 -9.31
N ALA A 161 -2.20 -1.63 -9.92
CA ALA A 161 -2.40 -2.00 -11.33
C ALA A 161 -1.59 -1.12 -12.28
N ALA A 162 -1.55 0.21 -12.05
CA ALA A 162 -0.77 1.15 -12.84
C ALA A 162 0.73 0.82 -12.80
N LEU A 163 1.27 0.56 -11.62
CA LEU A 163 2.67 0.17 -11.43
C LEU A 163 2.98 -1.18 -12.09
N ALA A 164 2.10 -2.17 -11.93
CA ALA A 164 2.27 -3.50 -12.48
C ALA A 164 2.39 -3.53 -14.02
N VAL A 165 1.82 -2.56 -14.71
CA VAL A 165 1.91 -2.46 -16.17
C VAL A 165 2.87 -1.37 -16.65
N GLY A 166 3.60 -0.71 -15.75
CA GLY A 166 4.61 0.27 -16.10
C GLY A 166 4.08 1.68 -16.44
N MET A 167 2.84 2.03 -16.05
CA MET A 167 2.33 3.40 -16.20
C MET A 167 3.12 4.40 -15.35
N SER A 168 3.70 3.96 -14.25
CA SER A 168 4.60 4.71 -13.39
C SER A 168 5.61 3.77 -12.73
N PRO A 169 6.83 4.20 -12.40
CA PRO A 169 7.78 3.38 -11.64
C PRO A 169 7.52 3.40 -10.12
N LEU A 170 6.91 4.46 -9.61
CA LEU A 170 6.69 4.71 -8.19
C LEU A 170 5.33 5.36 -7.97
N GLY A 171 4.67 5.06 -6.85
CA GLY A 171 3.38 5.62 -6.52
C GLY A 171 3.11 5.76 -5.02
N LEU A 172 2.11 6.56 -4.69
CA LEU A 172 1.69 6.86 -3.33
C LEU A 172 0.33 6.25 -3.01
N GLY A 173 0.25 5.56 -1.88
CA GLY A 173 -0.98 5.02 -1.32
C GLY A 173 -1.04 5.16 0.19
N ASN A 174 -2.11 4.63 0.79
CA ASN A 174 -2.29 4.57 2.24
C ASN A 174 -2.86 3.22 2.69
N ASP A 175 -2.79 2.93 4.00
CA ASP A 175 -3.05 1.60 4.54
C ASP A 175 -3.58 1.69 5.97
N ILE A 176 -4.85 1.34 6.18
CA ILE A 176 -5.49 1.20 7.50
C ILE A 176 -5.89 -0.26 7.79
N GLY A 177 -5.98 -1.09 6.75
CA GLY A 177 -6.31 -2.51 6.81
C GLY A 177 -5.70 -3.28 5.65
N GLY A 178 -4.45 -2.95 5.29
CA GLY A 178 -3.71 -3.60 4.21
C GLY A 178 -3.76 -2.87 2.87
N SER A 179 -4.28 -1.66 2.80
CA SER A 179 -4.55 -0.99 1.50
C SER A 179 -3.32 -0.61 0.67
N LEU A 180 -2.09 -0.71 1.18
CA LEU A 180 -0.84 -0.74 0.40
C LEU A 180 -0.48 -2.18 0.00
N ARG A 181 -0.59 -3.11 0.96
CA ARG A 181 -0.08 -4.49 0.87
C ARG A 181 -1.04 -5.42 0.13
N ASN A 182 -2.35 -5.28 0.36
CA ASN A 182 -3.39 -6.05 -0.34
C ASN A 182 -3.28 -5.93 -1.87
N PRO A 183 -3.29 -4.69 -2.44
CA PRO A 183 -3.19 -4.56 -3.88
C PRO A 183 -1.78 -4.85 -4.40
N ALA A 184 -0.72 -4.63 -3.62
CA ALA A 184 0.63 -5.05 -3.99
C ALA A 184 0.71 -6.56 -4.20
N ASN A 185 0.12 -7.36 -3.29
CA ASN A 185 -0.01 -8.80 -3.44
C ASN A 185 -0.80 -9.19 -4.70
N ALA A 186 -1.98 -8.60 -4.89
CA ALA A 186 -2.88 -8.95 -5.99
C ALA A 186 -2.31 -8.61 -7.38
N CYS A 187 -1.46 -7.59 -7.46
CA CYS A 187 -0.86 -7.11 -8.72
C CYS A 187 0.62 -7.51 -8.89
N GLY A 188 1.23 -8.21 -7.92
CA GLY A 188 2.60 -8.70 -8.03
C GLY A 188 3.65 -7.59 -8.02
N ILE A 189 3.46 -6.57 -7.18
CA ILE A 189 4.40 -5.47 -6.94
C ILE A 189 4.81 -5.41 -5.46
N ALA A 190 5.75 -4.53 -5.13
CA ALA A 190 6.22 -4.31 -3.77
C ALA A 190 5.58 -3.07 -3.12
N SER A 191 5.46 -3.08 -1.81
CA SER A 191 5.01 -1.95 -1.00
C SER A 191 5.52 -2.05 0.43
N ILE A 192 5.45 -0.95 1.16
CA ILE A 192 5.63 -0.96 2.62
C ILE A 192 4.58 -0.09 3.31
N LYS A 193 3.94 -0.63 4.34
CA LYS A 193 3.25 0.14 5.36
C LYS A 193 4.29 0.45 6.45
N PRO A 194 4.74 1.71 6.60
CA PRO A 194 5.69 2.05 7.64
C PRO A 194 5.06 1.99 9.04
N SER A 195 5.87 2.09 10.05
CA SER A 195 5.42 2.28 11.44
C SER A 195 4.61 3.55 11.55
N MET A 196 3.64 3.55 12.47
CA MET A 196 2.80 4.71 12.75
C MET A 196 3.66 5.93 13.12
N GLY A 197 3.40 7.08 12.48
CA GLY A 197 4.10 8.33 12.68
C GLY A 197 5.45 8.49 11.94
N ARG A 198 5.91 7.47 11.22
CA ARG A 198 7.16 7.54 10.42
C ARG A 198 7.02 8.39 9.16
N VAL A 199 5.87 8.33 8.53
CA VAL A 199 5.47 9.15 7.39
C VAL A 199 4.32 10.02 7.85
N ALA A 200 4.42 11.32 7.62
CA ALA A 200 3.39 12.27 8.00
C ALA A 200 2.11 12.04 7.19
N ASP A 201 0.98 12.04 7.88
CA ASP A 201 -0.35 11.83 7.35
C ASP A 201 -1.27 13.01 7.75
N ALA A 202 -1.55 13.90 6.81
CA ALA A 202 -2.39 15.05 7.02
C ALA A 202 -3.18 15.38 5.76
N ASP A 203 -4.48 15.22 5.86
CA ASP A 203 -5.44 15.60 4.83
C ASP A 203 -5.97 17.01 5.09
N PHE A 204 -6.39 17.70 4.01
CA PHE A 204 -7.08 18.97 4.11
C PHE A 204 -8.59 18.72 3.99
N VAL A 205 -9.26 18.55 5.14
CA VAL A 205 -10.72 18.56 5.21
C VAL A 205 -11.11 19.64 6.23
N PRO A 206 -11.59 20.81 5.79
CA PRO A 206 -11.94 21.90 6.71
C PRO A 206 -13.01 21.44 7.72
N GLY A 207 -12.70 21.60 9.02
CA GLY A 207 -13.63 21.32 10.11
C GLY A 207 -13.87 19.84 10.39
N GLN A 208 -13.05 18.94 9.85
CA GLN A 208 -13.11 17.50 10.19
C GLN A 208 -11.77 17.03 10.74
N ASP A 209 -11.78 16.57 11.98
CA ASP A 209 -10.66 15.85 12.57
C ASP A 209 -10.73 14.36 12.21
N ARG A 210 -9.57 13.70 12.16
CA ARG A 210 -9.50 12.27 11.82
C ARG A 210 -10.09 11.43 12.94
N LEU A 211 -10.84 10.39 12.58
CA LEU A 211 -11.31 9.36 13.49
C LEU A 211 -10.15 8.73 14.27
N LEU A 212 -10.41 8.24 15.47
CA LEU A 212 -9.39 7.62 16.33
C LEU A 212 -8.75 6.39 15.68
N ALA A 213 -9.52 5.58 14.97
CA ALA A 213 -9.02 4.45 14.20
C ALA A 213 -8.02 4.90 13.11
N VAL A 214 -8.32 5.99 12.40
CA VAL A 214 -7.43 6.59 11.40
C VAL A 214 -6.14 7.09 12.07
N GLN A 215 -6.26 7.85 13.17
CA GLN A 215 -5.12 8.38 13.92
C GLN A 215 -4.16 7.28 14.41
N LEU A 216 -4.66 6.09 14.77
CA LEU A 216 -3.87 5.03 15.41
C LEU A 216 -3.44 3.90 14.48
N MET A 217 -4.04 3.76 13.28
CA MET A 217 -3.84 2.60 12.42
C MET A 217 -3.49 2.92 10.97
N GLN A 218 -3.77 4.15 10.48
CA GLN A 218 -3.48 4.51 9.09
C GLN A 218 -2.02 4.94 8.93
N ALA A 219 -1.43 4.56 7.80
CA ALA A 219 -0.12 5.04 7.37
C ALA A 219 -0.13 5.34 5.87
N GLN A 220 0.56 6.40 5.46
CA GLN A 220 0.92 6.67 4.08
C GLN A 220 2.17 5.88 3.72
N GLY A 221 2.31 5.47 2.45
CA GLY A 221 3.50 4.74 2.03
C GLY A 221 3.70 4.64 0.53
N PRO A 222 4.94 4.28 0.11
CA PRO A 222 5.29 4.08 -1.28
C PRO A 222 4.91 2.68 -1.77
N MET A 223 4.61 2.59 -3.07
CA MET A 223 4.43 1.36 -3.83
C MET A 223 5.33 1.42 -5.07
N ALA A 224 5.96 0.31 -5.45
CA ALA A 224 6.83 0.22 -6.63
C ALA A 224 6.92 -1.23 -7.12
N ARG A 225 7.55 -1.46 -8.27
CA ARG A 225 7.75 -2.81 -8.79
C ARG A 225 8.84 -3.59 -8.06
N CYS A 226 9.78 -2.90 -7.38
CA CYS A 226 10.88 -3.52 -6.65
C CYS A 226 11.09 -2.90 -5.27
N ILE A 227 11.69 -3.66 -4.36
CA ILE A 227 11.95 -3.21 -2.99
C ILE A 227 12.93 -2.03 -2.94
N LYS A 228 13.89 -1.96 -3.87
CA LYS A 228 14.83 -0.85 -3.95
C LYS A 228 14.14 0.50 -4.17
N ASP A 229 13.15 0.55 -5.05
CA ASP A 229 12.36 1.77 -5.30
C ASP A 229 11.38 2.06 -4.15
N VAL A 230 10.83 1.02 -3.49
CA VAL A 230 10.06 1.19 -2.24
C VAL A 230 10.91 1.83 -1.15
N ARG A 231 12.15 1.38 -1.00
CA ARG A 231 13.12 1.97 -0.05
C ARG A 231 13.41 3.43 -0.36
N LEU A 232 13.71 3.74 -1.63
CA LEU A 232 13.94 5.12 -2.10
C LEU A 232 12.71 6.02 -1.84
N GLY A 233 11.52 5.54 -2.18
CA GLY A 233 10.28 6.26 -1.90
C GLY A 233 10.07 6.49 -0.40
N LEU A 234 10.31 5.46 0.43
CA LEU A 234 10.18 5.59 1.88
C LEU A 234 11.17 6.62 2.45
N GLU A 235 12.44 6.57 2.06
CA GLU A 235 13.47 7.53 2.51
C GLU A 235 13.06 8.99 2.25
N ILE A 236 12.41 9.26 1.12
CA ILE A 236 11.90 10.58 0.76
C ILE A 236 10.71 10.97 1.66
N LEU A 237 9.86 10.01 2.01
CA LEU A 237 8.61 10.27 2.74
C LEU A 237 8.79 10.38 4.26
N LEU A 238 9.90 9.90 4.82
CA LEU A 238 10.13 9.87 6.28
C LEU A 238 10.20 11.28 6.90
N GLY A 239 9.79 11.37 8.18
CA GLY A 239 10.06 12.50 9.06
C GLY A 239 8.82 13.27 9.49
N ALA A 240 9.02 14.18 10.47
CA ALA A 240 7.99 15.04 11.04
C ALA A 240 7.46 16.06 10.04
N HIS A 241 6.19 16.44 10.19
CA HIS A 241 5.57 17.52 9.44
C HIS A 241 4.63 18.32 10.35
N PRO A 242 4.62 19.69 10.29
CA PRO A 242 3.82 20.51 11.21
C PRO A 242 2.32 20.24 11.21
N ARG A 243 1.77 19.73 10.10
CA ARG A 243 0.34 19.38 9.98
C ARG A 243 -0.01 18.00 10.59
N ASP A 244 0.99 17.19 10.97
CA ASP A 244 0.76 15.90 11.62
C ASP A 244 1.52 15.83 12.95
N PRO A 245 0.85 16.09 14.08
CA PRO A 245 1.48 16.10 15.39
C PRO A 245 1.95 14.70 15.87
N LEU A 246 1.54 13.63 15.19
CA LEU A 246 1.96 12.26 15.50
C LEU A 246 3.21 11.85 14.74
N SER A 247 3.62 12.64 13.72
CA SER A 247 4.82 12.36 12.93
C SER A 247 6.09 12.78 13.66
N PHE A 248 7.20 12.05 13.43
CA PHE A 248 8.48 12.30 14.09
C PHE A 248 9.66 11.98 13.17
N ASP A 249 10.80 12.62 13.47
CA ASP A 249 12.07 12.41 12.78
C ASP A 249 12.83 11.22 13.39
N MET A 250 13.22 10.29 12.53
CA MET A 250 14.07 9.16 12.91
C MET A 250 14.75 8.59 11.66
N PRO A 251 16.03 8.23 11.68
CA PRO A 251 16.69 7.59 10.54
C PRO A 251 15.97 6.31 10.09
N LEU A 252 16.05 5.99 8.79
CA LEU A 252 15.53 4.72 8.28
C LEU A 252 16.28 3.53 8.87
N ILE A 253 17.61 3.61 8.86
CA ILE A 253 18.47 2.54 9.35
C ILE A 253 18.58 2.62 10.88
N GLY A 254 18.08 1.59 11.54
CA GLY A 254 18.16 1.46 12.98
C GLY A 254 19.51 0.92 13.48
N LYS A 255 19.60 0.68 14.79
CA LYS A 255 20.80 0.08 15.38
C LYS A 255 21.08 -1.29 14.74
N LYS A 256 22.36 -1.51 14.34
CA LYS A 256 22.79 -2.80 13.77
C LYS A 256 22.49 -3.94 14.75
N MET A 257 21.82 -4.98 14.25
CA MET A 257 21.55 -6.20 15.01
C MET A 257 22.66 -7.22 14.83
N SER A 258 22.88 -8.05 15.86
CA SER A 258 23.74 -9.23 15.75
C SER A 258 23.09 -10.26 14.83
N ARG A 259 23.88 -10.92 14.00
CA ARG A 259 23.43 -12.05 13.19
C ARG A 259 23.65 -13.37 13.91
N PRO A 260 22.85 -14.41 13.64
CA PRO A 260 21.69 -14.42 12.73
C PRO A 260 20.49 -13.65 13.29
N ILE A 261 19.76 -12.96 12.41
CA ILE A 261 18.48 -12.32 12.77
C ILE A 261 17.39 -13.40 12.70
N ARG A 262 16.63 -13.54 13.79
CA ARG A 262 15.53 -14.51 13.85
C ARG A 262 14.30 -14.03 13.10
N VAL A 263 13.68 -14.95 12.36
CA VAL A 263 12.44 -14.74 11.62
C VAL A 263 11.39 -15.76 12.07
N ALA A 264 10.31 -15.28 12.65
CA ALA A 264 9.14 -16.10 12.94
C ALA A 264 8.35 -16.36 11.67
N VAL A 265 8.11 -17.62 11.31
CA VAL A 265 7.33 -18.00 10.13
C VAL A 265 5.92 -18.40 10.54
N VAL A 266 4.94 -17.71 9.96
CA VAL A 266 3.51 -17.96 10.16
C VAL A 266 2.92 -18.33 8.79
N ALA A 267 3.21 -19.56 8.32
CA ALA A 267 2.77 -19.99 6.98
C ALA A 267 1.25 -20.16 6.87
N THR A 268 0.59 -20.44 7.99
CA THR A 268 -0.88 -20.47 8.12
C THR A 268 -1.26 -19.62 9.34
N PRO A 269 -1.80 -18.40 9.15
CA PRO A 269 -2.19 -17.54 10.25
C PRO A 269 -3.26 -18.20 11.15
N PRO A 270 -3.13 -18.10 12.49
CA PRO A 270 -4.09 -18.69 13.43
C PRO A 270 -5.53 -18.18 13.23
N GLY A 271 -6.50 -19.04 13.58
CA GLY A 271 -7.92 -18.72 13.56
C GLY A 271 -8.57 -18.75 12.17
N GLY A 272 -7.85 -19.14 11.13
CA GLY A 272 -8.37 -19.23 9.77
C GLY A 272 -7.69 -20.33 8.93
N SER A 273 -8.10 -20.42 7.67
CA SER A 273 -7.47 -21.29 6.67
C SER A 273 -6.56 -20.49 5.74
N CYS A 274 -5.57 -21.17 5.16
CA CYS A 274 -4.72 -20.61 4.12
C CYS A 274 -4.62 -21.63 2.96
N ASP A 275 -4.68 -21.14 1.73
CA ASP A 275 -4.46 -21.96 0.55
C ASP A 275 -3.08 -22.64 0.63
N ALA A 276 -3.03 -23.93 0.28
CA ALA A 276 -1.83 -24.74 0.39
C ALA A 276 -0.67 -24.21 -0.49
N ASN A 277 -0.99 -23.67 -1.68
CA ASN A 277 0.00 -23.10 -2.58
C ASN A 277 0.58 -21.81 -2.00
N ILE A 278 -0.26 -20.98 -1.35
CA ILE A 278 0.18 -19.76 -0.66
C ILE A 278 1.10 -20.14 0.51
N SER A 279 0.68 -21.07 1.37
CA SER A 279 1.52 -21.56 2.48
C SER A 279 2.86 -22.13 1.99
N ALA A 280 2.88 -22.82 0.85
CA ALA A 280 4.10 -23.33 0.23
C ALA A 280 5.01 -22.19 -0.28
N VAL A 281 4.44 -21.09 -0.82
CA VAL A 281 5.20 -19.92 -1.21
C VAL A 281 5.86 -19.26 0.02
N VAL A 282 5.14 -19.14 1.13
CA VAL A 282 5.70 -18.59 2.38
C VAL A 282 6.89 -19.44 2.86
N ARG A 283 6.80 -20.78 2.80
CA ARG A 283 7.91 -21.66 3.20
C ARG A 283 9.12 -21.51 2.27
N ARG A 284 8.89 -21.40 0.94
CA ARG A 284 10.01 -21.10 0.00
C ARG A 284 10.68 -19.75 0.26
N ALA A 285 9.91 -18.73 0.65
CA ALA A 285 10.49 -17.45 1.07
C ALA A 285 11.28 -17.60 2.37
N ALA A 286 10.82 -18.45 3.31
CA ALA A 286 11.56 -18.81 4.52
C ALA A 286 12.90 -19.50 4.20
N ASP A 287 12.91 -20.43 3.24
CA ASP A 287 14.12 -21.09 2.76
C ASP A 287 15.12 -20.08 2.16
N ALA A 288 14.63 -19.10 1.37
CA ALA A 288 15.46 -18.04 0.81
C ALA A 288 16.14 -17.21 1.93
N LEU A 289 15.38 -16.84 2.96
CA LEU A 289 15.93 -16.13 4.13
C LEU A 289 16.96 -16.98 4.90
N SER A 290 16.68 -18.27 5.11
CA SER A 290 17.61 -19.19 5.76
C SER A 290 18.92 -19.30 4.97
N ASN A 291 18.86 -19.43 3.66
CA ASN A 291 20.03 -19.46 2.77
C ASN A 291 20.84 -18.15 2.81
N ALA A 292 20.17 -17.03 3.09
CA ALA A 292 20.83 -15.72 3.27
C ALA A 292 21.35 -15.48 4.71
N GLY A 293 21.28 -16.50 5.59
CA GLY A 293 21.84 -16.45 6.94
C GLY A 293 20.92 -15.86 8.01
N TYR A 294 19.60 -15.91 7.81
CA TYR A 294 18.60 -15.66 8.86
C TYR A 294 18.31 -16.97 9.63
N ASP A 295 17.95 -16.83 10.92
CA ASP A 295 17.52 -17.96 11.77
C ASP A 295 16.00 -18.07 11.70
N VAL A 296 15.50 -19.01 10.89
CA VAL A 296 14.09 -19.15 10.54
C VAL A 296 13.40 -20.18 11.41
N ILE A 297 12.32 -19.81 12.10
CA ILE A 297 11.62 -20.66 13.07
C ILE A 297 10.11 -20.58 12.83
N GLU A 298 9.43 -21.73 12.63
CA GLU A 298 7.96 -21.78 12.63
C GLU A 298 7.43 -21.48 14.04
N THR A 299 6.90 -20.29 14.23
CA THR A 299 6.30 -19.83 15.48
C THR A 299 5.38 -18.62 15.20
N CYS A 300 4.47 -18.33 16.10
CA CYS A 300 3.47 -17.30 15.93
C CYS A 300 3.48 -16.31 17.12
N PRO A 301 3.24 -15.01 16.88
CA PRO A 301 3.02 -14.04 17.95
C PRO A 301 1.83 -14.43 18.85
N PRO A 302 1.90 -14.11 20.15
CA PRO A 302 0.80 -14.39 21.07
C PRO A 302 -0.46 -13.58 20.73
N ARG A 303 -1.63 -14.04 21.11
CA ARG A 303 -2.92 -13.37 20.94
C ARG A 303 -3.22 -12.91 19.50
N TYR A 304 -2.76 -13.68 18.51
CA TYR A 304 -2.87 -13.31 17.08
C TYR A 304 -4.33 -13.12 16.65
N GLU A 305 -5.21 -14.09 16.98
CA GLU A 305 -6.64 -14.04 16.64
C GLU A 305 -7.34 -12.86 17.31
N GLU A 306 -6.98 -12.59 18.55
CA GLU A 306 -7.50 -11.44 19.28
C GLU A 306 -7.05 -10.11 18.67
N ALA A 307 -5.80 -10.03 18.18
CA ALA A 307 -5.33 -8.85 17.44
C ALA A 307 -6.16 -8.58 16.18
N VAL A 308 -6.54 -9.63 15.44
CA VAL A 308 -7.43 -9.52 14.28
C VAL A 308 -8.81 -9.03 14.68
N ALA A 309 -9.41 -9.62 15.73
CA ALA A 309 -10.72 -9.25 16.21
C ALA A 309 -10.76 -7.80 16.76
N VAL A 310 -9.74 -7.40 17.52
CA VAL A 310 -9.61 -6.04 18.08
C VAL A 310 -9.44 -5.00 16.96
N TRP A 311 -8.70 -5.31 15.90
CA TRP A 311 -8.59 -4.41 14.73
C TRP A 311 -9.96 -4.18 14.09
N ALA A 312 -10.71 -5.25 13.82
CA ALA A 312 -12.04 -5.15 13.20
C ALA A 312 -13.02 -4.37 14.08
N GLN A 313 -13.07 -4.69 15.37
CA GLN A 313 -13.94 -4.01 16.32
C GLN A 313 -13.58 -2.54 16.48
N PHE A 314 -12.28 -2.21 16.50
CA PHE A 314 -11.83 -0.82 16.64
C PHE A 314 -12.16 -0.01 15.39
N LEU A 315 -11.83 -0.52 14.20
CA LEU A 315 -12.11 0.15 12.94
C LEU A 315 -13.62 0.39 12.77
N MET A 316 -14.41 -0.66 12.83
CA MET A 316 -15.86 -0.57 12.56
C MET A 316 -16.62 0.15 13.68
N GLY A 317 -16.22 -0.05 14.94
CA GLY A 317 -16.83 0.63 16.06
C GLY A 317 -16.64 2.15 16.02
N ASP A 318 -15.46 2.62 15.61
CA ASP A 318 -15.17 4.05 15.46
C ASP A 318 -15.87 4.65 14.22
N PHE A 319 -15.82 3.94 13.08
CA PHE A 319 -16.49 4.35 11.84
C PHE A 319 -18.02 4.36 11.96
N SER A 320 -18.61 3.54 12.84
CA SER A 320 -20.06 3.50 13.04
C SER A 320 -20.65 4.87 13.35
N SER A 321 -19.87 5.75 13.97
CA SER A 321 -20.29 7.13 14.32
C SER A 321 -20.53 8.02 13.10
N ILE A 322 -19.86 7.74 11.98
CA ILE A 322 -19.95 8.53 10.74
C ILE A 322 -20.61 7.78 9.57
N LEU A 323 -20.94 6.50 9.74
CA LEU A 323 -21.60 5.70 8.69
C LEU A 323 -22.87 6.35 8.14
N PRO A 324 -23.77 6.94 8.95
CA PRO A 324 -24.97 7.62 8.44
C PRO A 324 -24.65 8.76 7.46
N GLN A 325 -23.49 9.42 7.61
CA GLN A 325 -23.03 10.49 6.73
C GLN A 325 -22.31 9.95 5.51
N LEU A 326 -21.54 8.84 5.62
CA LEU A 326 -20.78 8.26 4.53
C LEU A 326 -21.64 7.45 3.56
N MET A 327 -22.58 6.65 4.06
CA MET A 327 -23.39 5.73 3.26
C MET A 327 -24.13 6.41 2.08
N PRO A 328 -24.74 7.60 2.23
CA PRO A 328 -25.42 8.28 1.12
C PRO A 328 -24.47 8.77 0.03
N LEU A 329 -23.15 8.87 0.30
CA LEU A 329 -22.14 9.31 -0.68
C LEU A 329 -21.64 8.16 -1.53
N MET A 330 -21.79 6.92 -1.05
CA MET A 330 -21.23 5.70 -1.66
C MET A 330 -22.19 5.12 -2.72
N GLY A 331 -21.63 4.40 -3.68
CA GLY A 331 -22.40 3.55 -4.58
C GLY A 331 -22.95 2.30 -3.88
N ALA A 332 -23.88 1.63 -4.57
CA ALA A 332 -24.64 0.51 -3.99
C ALA A 332 -23.75 -0.63 -3.44
N ASP A 333 -22.69 -1.00 -4.17
CA ASP A 333 -21.80 -2.08 -3.79
C ASP A 333 -20.91 -1.71 -2.59
N GLY A 334 -20.34 -0.50 -2.57
CA GLY A 334 -19.58 -0.01 -1.43
C GLY A 334 -20.43 0.07 -0.17
N ALA A 335 -21.63 0.63 -0.28
CA ALA A 335 -22.59 0.71 0.81
C ALA A 335 -23.03 -0.68 1.30
N LYS A 336 -23.30 -1.62 0.38
CA LYS A 336 -23.67 -3.01 0.72
C LYS A 336 -22.56 -3.72 1.48
N PHE A 337 -21.31 -3.65 1.00
CA PHE A 337 -20.15 -4.23 1.67
C PHE A 337 -20.00 -3.69 3.09
N LEU A 338 -20.00 -2.37 3.23
CA LEU A 338 -19.80 -1.71 4.52
C LEU A 338 -20.92 -2.03 5.52
N ASN A 339 -22.19 -2.05 5.06
CA ASN A 339 -23.32 -2.48 5.90
C ASN A 339 -23.15 -3.92 6.39
N THR A 340 -22.73 -4.84 5.52
CA THR A 340 -22.56 -6.25 5.88
C THR A 340 -21.45 -6.41 6.94
N VAL A 341 -20.30 -5.77 6.72
CA VAL A 341 -19.17 -5.83 7.68
C VAL A 341 -19.52 -5.14 9.00
N ASN A 342 -20.21 -4.00 8.95
CA ASN A 342 -20.65 -3.29 10.16
C ASN A 342 -21.67 -4.09 10.98
N ALA A 343 -22.58 -4.79 10.32
CA ALA A 343 -23.57 -5.65 11.02
C ALA A 343 -22.90 -6.83 11.75
N ALA A 344 -21.77 -7.32 11.25
CA ALA A 344 -20.97 -8.37 11.90
C ALA A 344 -20.08 -7.84 13.04
N THR A 345 -19.89 -6.52 13.13
CA THR A 345 -19.00 -5.89 14.12
C THR A 345 -19.73 -4.70 14.77
N PRO A 346 -20.42 -4.91 15.87
CA PRO A 346 -21.27 -3.90 16.48
C PRO A 346 -20.48 -2.66 16.93
N ALA A 347 -21.16 -1.51 16.90
CA ALA A 347 -20.67 -0.25 17.45
C ALA A 347 -20.33 -0.39 18.95
N PHE A 348 -19.52 0.54 19.46
CA PHE A 348 -19.25 0.61 20.89
C PHE A 348 -20.53 0.93 21.67
N GLU A 349 -20.86 0.12 22.66
CA GLU A 349 -22.03 0.36 23.50
C GLU A 349 -21.92 1.66 24.32
N ASN A 350 -20.69 1.99 24.73
CA ASN A 350 -20.40 3.17 25.55
C ASN A 350 -18.90 3.47 25.59
N ALA A 351 -18.50 4.57 26.20
CA ALA A 351 -17.12 4.99 26.37
C ALA A 351 -16.25 3.97 27.14
N ALA A 352 -16.84 3.20 28.06
CA ALA A 352 -16.11 2.16 28.80
C ALA A 352 -15.72 1.00 27.89
N ALA A 353 -16.57 0.61 26.94
CA ALA A 353 -16.25 -0.41 25.94
C ALA A 353 -15.05 0.01 25.05
N LEU A 354 -15.03 1.25 24.56
CA LEU A 354 -13.90 1.80 23.83
C LEU A 354 -12.62 1.84 24.70
N SER A 355 -12.72 2.29 25.95
CA SER A 355 -11.58 2.31 26.88
C SER A 355 -11.02 0.92 27.11
N HIS A 356 -11.89 -0.08 27.32
CA HIS A 356 -11.47 -1.49 27.48
C HIS A 356 -10.76 -2.01 26.22
N LEU A 357 -11.25 -1.69 25.03
CA LEU A 357 -10.62 -2.09 23.78
C LEU A 357 -9.21 -1.49 23.60
N LEU A 358 -9.02 -0.22 23.99
CA LEU A 358 -7.71 0.43 23.97
C LEU A 358 -6.72 -0.21 24.97
N VAL A 359 -7.20 -0.60 26.17
CA VAL A 359 -6.40 -1.35 27.15
C VAL A 359 -6.01 -2.73 26.60
N THR A 360 -6.96 -3.42 25.96
CA THR A 360 -6.70 -4.72 25.31
C THR A 360 -5.67 -4.57 24.19
N ARG A 361 -5.80 -3.56 23.33
CA ARG A 361 -4.82 -3.23 22.28
C ARG A 361 -3.42 -3.00 22.86
N ASP A 362 -3.29 -2.25 23.96
CA ASP A 362 -1.99 -2.01 24.62
C ASP A 362 -1.39 -3.31 25.15
N GLY A 363 -2.20 -4.17 25.77
CA GLY A 363 -1.78 -5.49 26.23
C GLY A 363 -1.21 -6.35 25.09
N ILE A 364 -1.92 -6.43 23.96
CA ILE A 364 -1.46 -7.13 22.76
C ILE A 364 -0.14 -6.50 22.24
N ALA A 365 -0.09 -5.17 22.16
CA ALA A 365 1.09 -4.46 21.67
C ALA A 365 2.34 -4.76 22.51
N ARG A 366 2.19 -4.80 23.83
CA ARG A 366 3.27 -5.15 24.77
C ARG A 366 3.78 -6.58 24.57
N GLU A 367 2.88 -7.56 24.44
CA GLU A 367 3.26 -8.95 24.22
C GLU A 367 3.92 -9.16 22.85
N TRP A 368 3.41 -8.50 21.78
CA TRP A 368 4.04 -8.52 20.47
C TRP A 368 5.42 -7.83 20.48
N SER A 369 5.58 -6.75 21.25
CA SER A 369 6.89 -6.09 21.40
C SER A 369 7.92 -7.02 22.06
N GLN A 370 7.51 -7.80 23.07
CA GLN A 370 8.36 -8.81 23.71
C GLN A 370 8.69 -9.95 22.74
N PHE A 371 7.72 -10.43 21.97
CA PHE A 371 7.93 -11.45 20.94
C PHE A 371 8.91 -10.96 19.87
N LEU A 372 8.72 -9.75 19.36
CA LEU A 372 9.57 -9.14 18.34
C LEU A 372 10.98 -8.80 18.87
N ALA A 373 11.17 -8.66 20.18
CA ALA A 373 12.50 -8.53 20.77
C ALA A 373 13.33 -9.81 20.61
N VAL A 374 12.66 -10.98 20.51
CA VAL A 374 13.28 -12.30 20.29
C VAL A 374 13.30 -12.68 18.81
N HIS A 375 12.22 -12.37 18.09
CA HIS A 375 12.02 -12.64 16.65
C HIS A 375 11.79 -11.32 15.91
N PRO A 376 12.84 -10.55 15.57
CA PRO A 376 12.72 -9.19 15.02
C PRO A 376 11.90 -9.05 13.75
N LEU A 377 11.64 -10.16 13.06
CA LEU A 377 10.85 -10.25 11.84
C LEU A 377 9.82 -11.38 11.93
N ILE A 378 8.67 -11.16 11.31
CA ILE A 378 7.64 -12.15 11.06
C ILE A 378 7.46 -12.26 9.54
N LEU A 379 7.55 -13.47 9.02
CA LEU A 379 7.22 -13.82 7.63
C LEU A 379 5.85 -14.50 7.61
N SER A 380 4.91 -13.98 6.82
CA SER A 380 3.56 -14.54 6.68
C SER A 380 3.04 -14.36 5.25
N PRO A 381 1.94 -15.03 4.84
CA PRO A 381 1.26 -14.67 3.60
C PRO A 381 0.73 -13.23 3.69
N THR A 382 0.54 -12.58 2.53
CA THR A 382 -0.20 -11.31 2.49
C THR A 382 -1.71 -11.58 2.53
N TRP A 383 -2.18 -12.49 1.71
CA TRP A 383 -3.55 -12.99 1.69
C TRP A 383 -3.56 -14.50 1.92
N THR A 384 -4.65 -15.00 2.51
CA THR A 384 -4.80 -16.45 2.72
C THR A 384 -5.45 -17.17 1.52
N GLN A 385 -5.98 -16.41 0.56
CA GLN A 385 -6.59 -16.89 -0.68
C GLN A 385 -6.08 -16.09 -1.88
N LEU A 386 -6.22 -16.64 -3.09
CA LEU A 386 -5.90 -15.93 -4.33
C LEU A 386 -6.91 -14.80 -4.60
N PRO A 387 -6.55 -13.80 -5.44
CA PRO A 387 -7.46 -12.74 -5.85
C PRO A 387 -8.81 -13.29 -6.34
N PHE A 388 -9.90 -12.83 -5.74
CA PHE A 388 -11.27 -13.26 -6.03
C PHE A 388 -11.85 -12.62 -7.31
N GLU A 389 -12.95 -13.16 -7.80
CA GLU A 389 -13.69 -12.62 -8.96
C GLU A 389 -14.42 -11.33 -8.61
N HIS A 390 -14.61 -10.45 -9.60
CA HIS A 390 -15.32 -9.20 -9.39
C HIS A 390 -16.71 -9.42 -8.79
N GLY A 391 -17.06 -8.63 -7.78
CA GLY A 391 -18.36 -8.69 -7.11
C GLY A 391 -18.51 -9.81 -6.08
N PHE A 392 -17.53 -10.71 -5.93
CA PHE A 392 -17.57 -11.76 -4.90
C PHE A 392 -17.78 -11.21 -3.49
N ASP A 393 -17.09 -10.14 -3.16
CA ASP A 393 -17.11 -9.49 -1.84
C ASP A 393 -18.45 -8.85 -1.45
N VAL A 394 -19.36 -8.68 -2.41
CA VAL A 394 -20.71 -8.12 -2.22
C VAL A 394 -21.84 -9.04 -2.69
N ALA A 395 -21.52 -10.19 -3.27
CA ALA A 395 -22.52 -11.14 -3.75
C ALA A 395 -23.41 -11.64 -2.61
N THR A 396 -22.77 -12.09 -1.52
CA THR A 396 -23.45 -12.61 -0.33
C THR A 396 -22.74 -12.11 0.96
N PRO A 397 -23.39 -12.16 2.13
CA PRO A 397 -22.73 -11.88 3.42
C PRO A 397 -21.51 -12.75 3.68
N GLU A 398 -21.55 -14.03 3.26
CA GLU A 398 -20.42 -14.97 3.38
C GLU A 398 -19.24 -14.54 2.49
N GLY A 399 -19.49 -13.99 1.31
CA GLY A 399 -18.47 -13.42 0.41
C GLY A 399 -17.77 -12.22 1.07
N SER A 400 -18.55 -11.32 1.71
CA SER A 400 -17.98 -10.21 2.48
C SER A 400 -17.13 -10.72 3.66
N ALA A 401 -17.63 -11.69 4.41
CA ALA A 401 -16.90 -12.31 5.54
C ALA A 401 -15.62 -13.02 5.07
N ALA A 402 -15.67 -13.79 3.98
CA ALA A 402 -14.52 -14.45 3.39
C ALA A 402 -13.45 -13.45 2.91
N THR A 403 -13.87 -12.31 2.36
CA THR A 403 -12.97 -11.21 1.97
C THR A 403 -12.25 -10.61 3.18
N MET A 404 -12.95 -10.41 4.30
CA MET A 404 -12.35 -9.93 5.55
C MET A 404 -11.43 -10.96 6.18
N GLU A 405 -11.80 -12.25 6.09
CA GLU A 405 -10.97 -13.36 6.57
C GLU A 405 -9.66 -13.48 5.77
N MET A 406 -9.71 -13.29 4.47
CA MET A 406 -8.56 -13.39 3.58
C MET A 406 -7.45 -12.40 3.93
N ILE A 407 -7.79 -11.20 4.42
CA ILE A 407 -6.83 -10.16 4.81
C ILE A 407 -6.33 -10.28 6.25
N ARG A 408 -6.68 -11.33 6.98
CA ARG A 408 -6.26 -11.61 8.37
C ARG A 408 -4.77 -11.37 8.63
N PRO A 409 -3.83 -11.73 7.71
CA PRO A 409 -2.40 -11.55 7.98
C PRO A 409 -1.95 -10.08 8.02
N VAL A 410 -2.65 -9.17 7.34
CA VAL A 410 -2.20 -7.77 7.21
C VAL A 410 -2.62 -6.88 8.37
N VAL A 411 -3.76 -7.16 9.01
CA VAL A 411 -4.41 -6.23 9.96
C VAL A 411 -3.72 -6.08 11.32
N PRO A 412 -3.01 -7.08 11.89
CA PRO A 412 -2.27 -6.88 13.14
C PRO A 412 -1.22 -5.77 13.06
N ALA A 413 -0.55 -5.62 11.90
CA ALA A 413 0.42 -4.55 11.70
C ALA A 413 -0.21 -3.14 11.71
N ASN A 414 -1.49 -3.01 11.31
CA ASN A 414 -2.23 -1.76 11.46
C ASN A 414 -2.60 -1.50 12.91
N LEU A 415 -3.23 -2.48 13.57
CA LEU A 415 -3.64 -2.36 14.98
C LEU A 415 -2.48 -1.91 15.87
N LEU A 416 -1.30 -2.49 15.67
CA LEU A 416 -0.14 -2.31 16.54
C LEU A 416 0.83 -1.22 16.05
N GLY A 417 0.56 -0.59 14.90
CA GLY A 417 1.41 0.44 14.32
C GLY A 417 2.79 -0.07 13.89
N LEU A 418 2.92 -1.35 13.50
CA LEU A 418 4.18 -1.99 13.11
C LEU A 418 4.48 -1.77 11.62
N PRO A 419 5.77 -1.73 11.22
CA PRO A 419 6.13 -1.72 9.81
C PRO A 419 5.89 -3.09 9.18
N SER A 420 5.45 -3.11 7.91
CA SER A 420 5.20 -4.36 7.19
C SER A 420 5.39 -4.15 5.69
N ALA A 421 6.38 -4.81 5.11
CA ALA A 421 6.63 -4.81 3.67
C ALA A 421 5.91 -5.98 3.01
N CYS A 422 5.29 -5.73 1.85
CA CYS A 422 4.79 -6.76 0.95
C CYS A 422 5.76 -6.90 -0.22
N VAL A 423 6.13 -8.12 -0.55
CA VAL A 423 7.00 -8.43 -1.68
C VAL A 423 6.46 -9.65 -2.45
N PRO A 424 6.46 -9.64 -3.80
CA PRO A 424 6.13 -10.82 -4.58
C PRO A 424 7.12 -11.97 -4.28
N ALA A 425 6.59 -13.16 -4.03
CA ALA A 425 7.39 -14.35 -3.68
C ALA A 425 7.10 -15.55 -4.60
N GLY A 426 6.36 -15.35 -5.68
CA GLY A 426 6.05 -16.37 -6.66
C GLY A 426 4.71 -16.15 -7.35
N LYS A 427 4.28 -17.18 -8.08
CA LYS A 427 2.98 -17.26 -8.76
C LYS A 427 2.30 -18.57 -8.43
N ASP A 428 0.98 -18.56 -8.38
CA ASP A 428 0.20 -19.79 -8.36
C ASP A 428 0.37 -20.57 -9.67
N ALA A 429 0.70 -21.85 -9.55
CA ALA A 429 1.02 -22.68 -10.72
C ALA A 429 -0.19 -22.92 -11.64
N THR A 430 -1.41 -22.87 -11.09
CA THR A 430 -2.64 -23.15 -11.83
C THR A 430 -3.19 -21.91 -12.53
N THR A 431 -3.24 -20.78 -11.81
CA THR A 431 -3.88 -19.55 -12.30
C THR A 431 -2.89 -18.53 -12.86
N GLY A 432 -1.59 -18.68 -12.56
CA GLY A 432 -0.56 -17.69 -12.91
C GLY A 432 -0.61 -16.40 -12.11
N LEU A 433 -1.55 -16.27 -11.17
CA LEU A 433 -1.70 -15.09 -10.31
C LEU A 433 -0.51 -14.95 -9.36
N PRO A 434 -0.07 -13.70 -9.08
CA PRO A 434 1.03 -13.48 -8.16
C PRO A 434 0.65 -13.79 -6.71
N ILE A 435 1.64 -14.23 -5.94
CA ILE A 435 1.53 -14.48 -4.50
C ILE A 435 2.63 -13.67 -3.83
N GLY A 436 2.23 -12.77 -2.93
CA GLY A 436 3.12 -11.97 -2.11
C GLY A 436 3.20 -12.47 -0.67
N VAL A 437 4.31 -12.18 -0.03
CA VAL A 437 4.52 -12.41 1.41
C VAL A 437 4.73 -11.09 2.15
N LEU A 438 4.49 -11.11 3.46
CA LEU A 438 4.72 -10.00 4.36
C LEU A 438 5.98 -10.23 5.19
N LEU A 439 6.79 -9.20 5.30
CA LEU A 439 7.87 -9.05 6.28
C LEU A 439 7.42 -7.97 7.27
N THR A 440 6.91 -8.39 8.43
CA THR A 440 6.49 -7.49 9.50
C THR A 440 7.59 -7.42 10.55
N GLY A 441 8.03 -6.20 10.91
CA GLY A 441 9.17 -5.98 11.79
C GLY A 441 8.82 -5.34 13.12
N GLN A 442 9.85 -5.19 13.98
CA GLN A 442 9.77 -4.35 15.15
C GLN A 442 9.39 -2.91 14.77
N ARG A 443 8.71 -2.21 15.67
CA ARG A 443 8.37 -0.80 15.46
C ARG A 443 9.60 0.03 15.11
N ASN A 444 9.51 0.87 14.09
CA ASN A 444 10.57 1.73 13.57
C ASN A 444 11.79 0.95 13.02
N ARG A 445 11.58 -0.27 12.54
CA ARG A 445 12.60 -1.10 11.91
C ARG A 445 12.17 -1.50 10.48
N GLU A 446 11.76 -0.50 9.72
CA GLU A 446 11.46 -0.62 8.28
C GLU A 446 12.67 -1.17 7.52
N ASP A 447 13.88 -0.81 7.94
CA ASP A 447 15.14 -1.32 7.42
C ASP A 447 15.20 -2.85 7.40
N LEU A 448 14.84 -3.50 8.52
CA LEU A 448 14.84 -4.97 8.60
C LEU A 448 13.79 -5.61 7.69
N CYS A 449 12.60 -4.99 7.58
CA CYS A 449 11.54 -5.46 6.69
C CYS A 449 12.01 -5.41 5.23
N LEU A 450 12.61 -4.29 4.83
CA LEU A 450 13.10 -4.07 3.46
C LEU A 450 14.31 -4.95 3.14
N ASP A 451 15.27 -5.10 4.06
CA ASP A 451 16.44 -5.98 3.87
C ASP A 451 16.03 -7.44 3.64
N ALA A 452 15.07 -7.94 4.43
CA ALA A 452 14.56 -9.29 4.26
C ALA A 452 13.71 -9.43 2.99
N ALA A 453 12.94 -8.41 2.63
CA ALA A 453 12.15 -8.38 1.40
C ALA A 453 13.05 -8.36 0.14
N GLU A 454 14.20 -7.66 0.17
CA GLU A 454 15.19 -7.71 -0.92
C GLU A 454 15.77 -9.12 -1.12
N VAL A 455 15.98 -9.88 -0.05
CA VAL A 455 16.42 -11.29 -0.15
C VAL A 455 15.37 -12.15 -0.86
N VAL A 456 14.08 -11.99 -0.48
CA VAL A 456 12.99 -12.72 -1.12
C VAL A 456 12.85 -12.32 -2.58
N GLU A 457 12.91 -11.01 -2.91
CA GLU A 457 12.85 -10.49 -4.27
C GLU A 457 13.99 -11.04 -5.14
N ALA A 458 15.22 -11.04 -4.62
CA ALA A 458 16.39 -11.56 -5.34
C ALA A 458 16.26 -13.05 -5.69
N GLN A 459 15.59 -13.86 -4.85
CA GLN A 459 15.38 -15.29 -5.10
C GLN A 459 14.37 -15.53 -6.23
N HIS A 460 13.33 -14.70 -6.34
CA HIS A 460 12.21 -14.93 -7.25
C HIS A 460 12.24 -14.04 -8.50
N GLY A 461 13.01 -12.96 -8.47
CA GLY A 461 13.06 -11.93 -9.52
C GLY A 461 11.82 -11.06 -9.54
N LEU A 462 11.86 -10.01 -10.39
CA LEU A 462 10.73 -9.11 -10.57
C LEU A 462 9.67 -9.77 -11.46
N LEU A 463 8.42 -9.75 -11.00
CA LEU A 463 7.28 -10.27 -11.76
C LEU A 463 6.70 -9.26 -12.76
N THR A 464 6.97 -7.98 -12.56
CA THR A 464 6.44 -6.84 -13.33
C THR A 464 7.57 -5.97 -13.87
N PRO A 465 7.38 -5.13 -14.94
CA PRO A 465 6.08 -4.84 -15.55
C PRO A 465 5.64 -5.89 -16.57
N ILE A 466 4.31 -6.02 -16.70
CA ILE A 466 3.65 -6.93 -17.63
C ILE A 466 2.70 -6.18 -18.57
N ASP A 467 2.31 -6.81 -19.66
CA ASP A 467 1.12 -6.42 -20.43
C ASP A 467 -0.12 -7.09 -19.85
N PRO A 468 -1.28 -6.41 -19.82
CA PRO A 468 -2.51 -7.03 -19.32
C PRO A 468 -2.86 -8.31 -20.07
N VAL A 469 -3.11 -9.39 -19.34
CA VAL A 469 -3.53 -10.68 -19.89
C VAL A 469 -5.05 -10.69 -19.95
N GLY A 470 -5.60 -10.74 -21.18
CA GLY A 470 -7.05 -10.76 -21.47
C GLY A 470 -7.64 -12.14 -21.46
#